data_ef1d2ee738fc603c4d356d59ba982c6d
#
_entry.id   ef1d2ee738fc603c4d356d59ba982c6d
#
_cell.length_a   1.000
_cell.length_b   1.000
_cell.length_c   1.000
_cell.angle_alpha   90.00
_cell.angle_beta   90.00
_cell.angle_gamma   90.00
#
_symmetry.space_group_name_H-M   'P 1'
#
loop_
_entity.id
_entity.type
_entity.pdbx_description
1 polymer ?
#
loop_
_entity_poly.entity_id
_entity_poly.type
_entity_poly.pdbx_seq_one_letter_code
_entity_poly.pdbx_strand_id
1 'polypeptide(L)'
;MTEAWSRGREGEAIRLYRAALDAGLDGARRSQAVIQLASSLRNVGEAEAAVGLLEGCEPDDVAESASRAFLALALHDLGRHDEALAVALEVLAPTLPLCRRAVEHYAAALYES
;
A
#
# COMPACT_ATOMS: atom_id res chain seq x y z
N MET A 1 -15.54 11.34 -17.15
CA MET A 1 -15.65 11.54 -15.69
C MET A 1 -14.56 12.46 -15.23
N THR A 2 -14.87 13.39 -14.40
CA THR A 2 -13.91 14.38 -13.95
C THR A 2 -13.19 13.94 -12.68
N GLU A 3 -11.97 14.43 -12.50
CA GLU A 3 -11.22 14.20 -11.27
C GLU A 3 -11.94 14.73 -10.03
N ALA A 4 -12.65 15.86 -10.18
CA ALA A 4 -13.37 16.45 -9.06
C ALA A 4 -14.43 15.50 -8.51
N TRP A 5 -15.12 14.80 -9.41
CA TRP A 5 -16.11 13.82 -9.01
C TRP A 5 -15.46 12.64 -8.27
N SER A 6 -14.36 12.12 -8.82
CA SER A 6 -13.62 11.02 -8.20
C SER A 6 -13.10 11.41 -6.82
N ARG A 7 -12.56 12.62 -6.68
CA ARG A 7 -12.06 13.11 -5.40
C ARG A 7 -13.15 13.26 -4.36
N GLY A 8 -14.35 13.66 -4.79
CA GLY A 8 -15.49 13.76 -3.89
C GLY A 8 -15.87 12.40 -3.30
N ARG A 9 -15.91 11.37 -4.14
CA ARG A 9 -16.20 10.02 -3.71
C ARG A 9 -15.09 9.44 -2.84
N GLU A 10 -13.85 9.74 -3.18
CA GLU A 10 -12.70 9.30 -2.39
C GLU A 10 -12.71 9.95 -1.00
N GLY A 11 -13.04 11.22 -0.92
CA GLY A 11 -13.15 11.92 0.35
C GLY A 11 -14.20 11.32 1.26
N GLU A 12 -15.34 10.94 0.70
CA GLU A 12 -16.39 10.26 1.44
C GLU A 12 -15.93 8.89 1.92
N ALA A 13 -15.28 8.13 1.03
CA ALA A 13 -14.72 6.82 1.38
C ALA A 13 -13.71 6.93 2.52
N ILE A 14 -12.84 7.93 2.48
CA ILE A 14 -11.86 8.18 3.54
C ILE A 14 -12.55 8.35 4.88
N ARG A 15 -13.59 9.18 4.94
CA ARG A 15 -14.33 9.40 6.18
C ARG A 15 -14.95 8.11 6.70
N LEU A 16 -15.54 7.32 5.81
CA LEU A 16 -16.20 6.08 6.19
C LEU A 16 -15.20 5.03 6.70
N TYR A 17 -14.07 4.90 6.04
CA TYR A 17 -13.05 3.93 6.48
C TYR A 17 -12.42 4.36 7.79
N ARG A 18 -12.16 5.66 7.99
CA ARG A 18 -11.63 6.14 9.26
C ARG A 18 -12.61 5.88 10.40
N ALA A 19 -13.91 6.14 10.16
CA ALA A 19 -14.92 5.87 11.15
C ALA A 19 -15.00 4.39 11.51
N ALA A 20 -14.89 3.51 10.51
CA ALA A 20 -14.92 2.07 10.73
C ALA A 20 -13.72 1.61 11.56
N LEU A 21 -12.53 2.13 11.28
CA LEU A 21 -11.33 1.80 12.04
C LEU A 21 -11.43 2.32 13.47
N ASP A 22 -11.94 3.53 13.67
CA ASP A 22 -12.12 4.11 14.99
C ASP A 22 -13.16 3.33 15.81
N ALA A 23 -14.12 2.70 15.13
CA ALA A 23 -15.14 1.88 15.78
C ALA A 23 -14.61 0.51 16.25
N GLY A 24 -13.35 0.18 15.92
CA GLY A 24 -12.72 -1.01 16.45
C GLY A 24 -12.73 -2.23 15.55
N LEU A 25 -12.78 -2.02 14.23
CA LEU A 25 -12.60 -3.12 13.30
C LEU A 25 -11.29 -3.86 13.58
N ASP A 26 -11.31 -5.18 13.48
CA ASP A 26 -10.13 -6.01 13.66
C ASP A 26 -10.06 -7.11 12.60
N GLY A 27 -8.97 -7.87 12.64
CA GLY A 27 -8.75 -9.01 11.74
C GLY A 27 -8.72 -8.62 10.28
N ALA A 28 -9.28 -9.50 9.43
CA ALA A 28 -9.28 -9.31 7.98
C ALA A 28 -10.04 -8.06 7.56
N ARG A 29 -11.11 -7.72 8.25
CA ARG A 29 -11.88 -6.51 7.95
C ARG A 29 -11.06 -5.25 8.19
N ARG A 30 -10.26 -5.25 9.26
CA ARG A 30 -9.37 -4.12 9.54
C ARG A 30 -8.33 -3.98 8.44
N SER A 31 -7.68 -5.09 8.05
CA SER A 31 -6.68 -5.06 6.98
C SER A 31 -7.25 -4.53 5.69
N GLN A 32 -8.45 -4.99 5.30
CA GLN A 32 -9.12 -4.50 4.10
C GLN A 32 -9.43 -3.01 4.19
N ALA A 33 -9.93 -2.56 5.34
CA ALA A 33 -10.26 -1.14 5.53
C ALA A 33 -9.00 -0.27 5.44
N VAL A 34 -7.90 -0.71 6.02
CA VAL A 34 -6.63 0.01 5.96
C VAL A 34 -6.15 0.13 4.52
N ILE A 35 -6.19 -0.96 3.75
CA ILE A 35 -5.77 -0.96 2.34
C ILE A 35 -6.65 -0.02 1.53
N GLN A 36 -7.96 -0.07 1.71
CA GLN A 36 -8.88 0.79 0.98
C GLN A 36 -8.70 2.26 1.36
N LEU A 37 -8.49 2.53 2.64
CA LEU A 37 -8.22 3.90 3.09
C LEU A 37 -6.93 4.42 2.47
N ALA A 38 -5.87 3.61 2.45
CA ALA A 38 -4.59 4.00 1.84
C ALA A 38 -4.75 4.28 0.34
N SER A 39 -5.52 3.44 -0.36
CA SER A 39 -5.80 3.63 -1.77
C SER A 39 -6.53 4.96 -2.02
N SER A 40 -7.54 5.26 -1.21
CA SER A 40 -8.29 6.50 -1.35
C SER A 40 -7.44 7.73 -1.03
N LEU A 41 -6.59 7.64 0.00
CA LEU A 41 -5.66 8.73 0.34
C LEU A 41 -4.71 9.00 -0.81
N ARG A 42 -4.15 7.95 -1.40
CA ARG A 42 -3.27 8.09 -2.55
C ARG A 42 -3.99 8.78 -3.70
N ASN A 43 -5.24 8.39 -3.96
CA ASN A 43 -6.02 8.93 -5.08
C ASN A 43 -6.34 10.42 -4.93
N VAL A 44 -6.38 10.94 -3.71
CA VAL A 44 -6.59 12.37 -3.49
C VAL A 44 -5.27 13.14 -3.33
N GLY A 45 -4.15 12.50 -3.62
CA GLY A 45 -2.84 13.15 -3.57
C GLY A 45 -2.18 13.15 -2.22
N GLU A 46 -2.65 12.32 -1.29
CA GLU A 46 -2.08 12.20 0.06
C GLU A 46 -1.28 10.91 0.21
N ALA A 47 -0.32 10.71 -0.70
CA ALA A 47 0.51 9.51 -0.72
C ALA A 47 1.34 9.34 0.55
N GLU A 48 1.78 10.44 1.16
CA GLU A 48 2.57 10.37 2.40
C GLU A 48 1.74 9.77 3.54
N ALA A 49 0.49 10.20 3.66
CA ALA A 49 -0.42 9.65 4.66
C ALA A 49 -0.69 8.17 4.38
N ALA A 50 -0.82 7.79 3.11
CA ALA A 50 -1.00 6.39 2.72
C ALA A 50 0.20 5.54 3.11
N VAL A 51 1.41 6.01 2.87
CA VAL A 51 2.63 5.30 3.27
C VAL A 51 2.67 5.10 4.78
N GLY A 52 2.42 6.16 5.55
CA GLY A 52 2.43 6.09 7.01
C GLY A 52 1.43 5.07 7.54
N LEU A 53 0.24 5.05 6.96
CA LEU A 53 -0.82 4.12 7.35
C LEU A 53 -0.42 2.67 7.06
N LEU A 54 0.12 2.41 5.87
CA LEU A 54 0.49 1.06 5.45
C LEU A 54 1.72 0.54 6.19
N GLU A 55 2.68 1.40 6.47
CA GLU A 55 3.87 1.02 7.24
C GLU A 55 3.56 0.75 8.69
N GLY A 56 2.57 1.43 9.25
CA GLY A 56 2.16 1.26 10.63
C GLY A 56 1.19 0.11 10.86
N CYS A 57 0.78 -0.56 9.80
CA CYS A 57 -0.20 -1.63 9.86
C CYS A 57 0.47 -3.00 9.84
N GLU A 58 -0.04 -3.93 10.63
CA GLU A 58 0.37 -5.33 10.56
C GLU A 58 -0.77 -6.11 9.92
N PRO A 59 -0.75 -6.26 8.58
CA PRO A 59 -1.82 -6.99 7.91
C PRO A 59 -1.72 -8.49 8.19
N ASP A 60 -2.85 -9.17 8.07
CA ASP A 60 -2.84 -10.62 8.16
C ASP A 60 -2.16 -11.23 6.93
N ASP A 61 -1.92 -12.54 6.96
CA ASP A 61 -1.21 -13.24 5.89
C ASP A 61 -1.88 -13.09 4.54
N VAL A 62 -3.20 -12.99 4.51
CA VAL A 62 -3.96 -12.86 3.27
C VAL A 62 -3.79 -11.47 2.66
N ALA A 63 -3.80 -10.44 3.50
CA ALA A 63 -3.75 -9.06 3.05
C ALA A 63 -2.31 -8.53 2.87
N GLU A 64 -1.31 -9.25 3.33
CA GLU A 64 0.06 -8.74 3.35
C GLU A 64 0.57 -8.35 1.96
N SER A 65 0.43 -9.22 0.98
CA SER A 65 0.88 -8.93 -0.39
C SER A 65 0.15 -7.73 -0.98
N ALA A 66 -1.16 -7.65 -0.77
CA ALA A 66 -1.95 -6.52 -1.26
C ALA A 66 -1.52 -5.22 -0.58
N SER A 67 -1.31 -5.25 0.73
CA SER A 67 -0.87 -4.09 1.49
C SER A 67 0.47 -3.57 0.96
N ARG A 68 1.41 -4.46 0.72
CA ARG A 68 2.72 -4.08 0.20
C ARG A 68 2.65 -3.56 -1.24
N ALA A 69 1.76 -4.10 -2.06
CA ALA A 69 1.56 -3.60 -3.41
C ALA A 69 1.05 -2.14 -3.38
N PHE A 70 0.10 -1.84 -2.51
CA PHE A 70 -0.38 -0.46 -2.36
C PHE A 70 0.69 0.45 -1.75
N LEU A 71 1.51 -0.07 -0.85
CA LEU A 71 2.66 0.67 -0.33
C LEU A 71 3.62 1.05 -1.45
N ALA A 72 3.92 0.11 -2.36
CA ALA A 72 4.78 0.38 -3.50
C ALA A 72 4.21 1.50 -4.37
N LEU A 73 2.91 1.48 -4.64
CA LEU A 73 2.26 2.54 -5.42
C LEU A 73 2.38 3.90 -4.73
N ALA A 74 2.15 3.95 -3.43
CA ALA A 74 2.24 5.20 -2.68
C ALA A 74 3.67 5.73 -2.62
N LEU A 75 4.65 4.84 -2.45
CA LEU A 75 6.07 5.22 -2.49
C LEU A 75 6.47 5.78 -3.84
N HIS A 76 5.96 5.17 -4.91
CA HIS A 76 6.19 5.67 -6.27
C HIS A 76 5.66 7.10 -6.42
N ASP A 77 4.45 7.37 -5.91
CA ASP A 77 3.83 8.69 -6.00
C ASP A 77 4.65 9.75 -5.25
N LEU A 78 5.38 9.33 -4.21
CA LEU A 78 6.25 10.23 -3.45
C LEU A 78 7.62 10.43 -4.10
N GLY A 79 7.88 9.80 -5.24
CA GLY A 79 9.18 9.86 -5.89
C GLY A 79 10.22 8.93 -5.28
N ARG A 80 9.83 8.08 -4.34
CA ARG A 80 10.73 7.09 -3.72
C ARG A 80 10.72 5.81 -4.55
N HIS A 81 11.22 5.94 -5.79
CA HIS A 81 11.06 4.90 -6.81
C HIS A 81 11.86 3.64 -6.50
N ASP A 82 13.07 3.77 -5.97
CA ASP A 82 13.89 2.61 -5.64
C ASP A 82 13.23 1.79 -4.53
N GLU A 83 12.71 2.46 -3.51
CA GLU A 83 12.01 1.78 -2.43
C GLU A 83 10.73 1.11 -2.96
N ALA A 84 10.00 1.81 -3.82
CA ALA A 84 8.78 1.27 -4.42
C ALA A 84 9.06 -0.02 -5.19
N LEU A 85 10.11 0.01 -6.00
CA LEU A 85 10.51 -1.17 -6.78
C LEU A 85 10.95 -2.30 -5.87
N ALA A 86 11.73 -2.00 -4.83
CA ALA A 86 12.19 -3.01 -3.88
C ALA A 86 11.01 -3.71 -3.21
N VAL A 87 10.02 -2.95 -2.74
CA VAL A 87 8.83 -3.51 -2.09
C VAL A 87 8.07 -4.41 -3.06
N ALA A 88 7.87 -3.95 -4.31
CA ALA A 88 7.16 -4.73 -5.31
C ALA A 88 7.89 -6.05 -5.63
N LEU A 89 9.22 -5.99 -5.77
CA LEU A 89 10.02 -7.18 -6.06
C LEU A 89 10.01 -8.16 -4.89
N GLU A 90 10.01 -7.67 -3.67
CA GLU A 90 9.90 -8.52 -2.48
C GLU A 90 8.60 -9.30 -2.45
N VAL A 91 7.50 -8.68 -2.92
CA VAL A 91 6.20 -9.36 -3.03
C VAL A 91 6.24 -10.41 -4.13
N LEU A 92 6.88 -10.08 -5.24
CA LEU A 92 6.93 -10.96 -6.41
C LEU A 92 7.84 -12.16 -6.21
N ALA A 93 8.99 -11.96 -5.56
CA ALA A 93 10.03 -12.98 -5.45
C ALA A 93 9.54 -14.34 -4.96
N PRO A 94 8.72 -14.44 -3.91
CA PRO A 94 8.26 -15.75 -3.43
C PRO A 94 7.43 -16.54 -4.44
N THR A 95 6.90 -15.88 -5.47
CA THR A 95 6.07 -16.53 -6.50
C THR A 95 6.90 -17.04 -7.68
N LEU A 96 8.20 -16.71 -7.74
CA LEU A 96 9.04 -17.02 -8.89
C LEU A 96 9.54 -18.46 -8.83
N PRO A 97 9.33 -19.25 -9.91
CA PRO A 97 9.90 -20.61 -9.97
C PRO A 97 11.39 -20.62 -10.27
N LEU A 98 11.92 -19.51 -10.84
CA LEU A 98 13.34 -19.37 -11.17
C LEU A 98 13.85 -18.01 -10.71
N CYS A 99 15.11 -17.97 -10.35
CA CYS A 99 15.84 -16.72 -10.06
C CYS A 99 15.34 -15.97 -8.81
N ARG A 100 14.62 -16.63 -7.94
CA ARG A 100 14.08 -16.02 -6.74
C ARG A 100 15.16 -15.34 -5.89
N ARG A 101 16.27 -16.02 -5.63
CA ARG A 101 17.36 -15.47 -4.80
C ARG A 101 18.02 -14.26 -5.44
N ALA A 102 18.18 -14.29 -6.77
CA ALA A 102 18.75 -13.16 -7.48
C ALA A 102 17.86 -11.95 -7.34
N VAL A 103 16.54 -12.12 -7.51
CA VAL A 103 15.58 -11.02 -7.39
C VAL A 103 15.59 -10.48 -5.96
N GLU A 104 15.61 -11.34 -4.95
CA GLU A 104 15.69 -10.92 -3.54
C GLU A 104 16.95 -10.12 -3.28
N HIS A 105 18.08 -10.56 -3.84
CA HIS A 105 19.35 -9.86 -3.68
C HIS A 105 19.32 -8.46 -4.31
N TYR A 106 18.82 -8.37 -5.55
CA TYR A 106 18.74 -7.08 -6.23
C TYR A 106 17.73 -6.14 -5.59
N ALA A 107 16.62 -6.68 -5.08
CA ALA A 107 15.65 -5.88 -4.35
C ALA A 107 16.27 -5.26 -3.09
N ALA A 108 17.02 -6.07 -2.33
CA ALA A 108 17.70 -5.58 -1.13
C ALA A 108 18.70 -4.46 -1.47
N ALA A 109 19.41 -4.59 -2.59
CA ALA A 109 20.37 -3.59 -3.01
C ALA A 109 19.74 -2.23 -3.34
N LEU A 110 18.47 -2.21 -3.74
CA LEU A 110 17.75 -0.97 -4.05
C LEU A 110 17.59 -0.07 -2.82
N TYR A 111 17.53 -0.65 -1.63
CA TYR A 111 17.43 0.14 -0.40
C TYR A 111 18.73 0.90 -0.08
N GLU A 112 19.82 0.49 -0.69
CA GLU A 112 21.13 1.10 -0.47
C GLU A 112 21.44 2.20 -1.48
N SER A 113 20.56 2.43 -2.42
CA SER A 113 20.75 3.42 -3.50
C SER A 113 20.59 4.85 -3.04
#